data_fb599dfa519d366ae8a412b589771137
#
_entry.id   fb599dfa519d366ae8a412b589771137
#
_cell.length_a   1.000
_cell.length_b   1.000
_cell.length_c   1.000
_cell.angle_alpha   90.00
_cell.angle_beta   90.00
_cell.angle_gamma   90.00
#
_symmetry.space_group_name_H-M   'P 1'
#
loop_
_entity.id
_entity.type
_entity.pdbx_description
1 polymer ?
#
loop_
_entity_poly.entity_id
_entity_poly.type
_entity_poly.pdbx_seq_one_letter_code
_entity_poly.pdbx_strand_id
1 'polypeptide(L)'
;SLVGSEMCIRDSSNFVIGKSGTTSLMGYLDGNNCSIRNLNISGTTAGLGLFCALSAGGTISNLSVYGTVVGKTYTGGIAGRNLGTIINCHNFANVSHSGGNGAGGIAGGNTGSIINCYNYGEIKTTDKKEKIGGITGLGETNSKIENCINYGSVTGYINAGGIVGENQSKAIHVQNCINFGTISGTQRIGGIVANTASLIEKCINNGDVETCLLYTSPSPRDS
;
A
#
# COMPACT_ATOMS: atom_id res chain seq x y z
N SER A 1 25.26 -6.26 -9.57
CA SER A 1 24.47 -6.28 -10.80
C SER A 1 24.04 -7.72 -11.05
N LEU A 2 22.79 -8.04 -10.74
CA LEU A 2 22.16 -9.31 -11.12
C LEU A 2 21.50 -9.10 -12.48
N VAL A 3 22.19 -9.42 -13.53
CA VAL A 3 21.68 -9.51 -14.90
C VAL A 3 21.51 -10.99 -15.22
N GLY A 4 20.27 -11.45 -15.30
CA GLY A 4 19.96 -12.81 -15.70
C GLY A 4 18.45 -12.97 -15.84
N SER A 5 18.02 -13.49 -16.98
CA SER A 5 16.65 -13.80 -17.33
C SER A 5 16.00 -14.73 -16.30
N GLU A 6 14.82 -14.37 -15.81
CA GLU A 6 13.92 -15.14 -14.97
C GLU A 6 14.46 -15.54 -13.58
N MET A 7 14.58 -14.59 -12.68
CA MET A 7 14.65 -14.92 -11.24
C MET A 7 13.24 -15.20 -10.73
N CYS A 8 12.68 -16.36 -11.10
CA CYS A 8 11.53 -16.92 -10.43
C CYS A 8 11.98 -17.48 -9.08
N ILE A 9 11.86 -16.72 -8.01
CA ILE A 9 11.94 -17.29 -6.66
C ILE A 9 10.64 -18.09 -6.48
N ARG A 10 10.73 -19.40 -6.66
CA ARG A 10 9.68 -20.35 -6.33
C ARG A 10 9.84 -20.74 -4.88
N ASP A 11 8.76 -20.60 -4.10
CA ASP A 11 8.64 -20.99 -2.69
C ASP A 11 9.50 -20.20 -1.70
N SER A 12 8.99 -19.05 -1.28
CA SER A 12 9.55 -18.32 -0.15
C SER A 12 8.52 -18.10 0.95
N SER A 13 8.38 -19.04 1.84
CA SER A 13 7.72 -18.77 3.11
C SER A 13 8.57 -17.81 3.94
N ASN A 14 8.01 -16.62 4.26
CA ASN A 14 8.63 -15.56 5.08
C ASN A 14 9.94 -14.94 4.55
N PHE A 15 10.10 -14.87 3.23
CA PHE A 15 11.27 -14.20 2.64
C PHE A 15 11.05 -12.67 2.60
N VAL A 16 11.57 -11.98 3.60
CA VAL A 16 11.60 -10.51 3.67
C VAL A 16 13.04 -10.03 3.48
N ILE A 17 13.26 -9.11 2.55
CA ILE A 17 14.57 -8.49 2.36
C ILE A 17 14.72 -7.35 3.37
N GLY A 18 15.68 -7.51 4.29
CA GLY A 18 15.96 -6.58 5.38
C GLY A 18 15.28 -6.99 6.70
N LYS A 19 15.73 -6.38 7.80
CA LYS A 19 15.14 -6.50 9.14
C LYS A 19 14.56 -5.17 9.58
N SER A 20 13.40 -5.21 10.21
CA SER A 20 12.78 -4.04 10.83
C SER A 20 13.77 -3.28 11.73
N GLY A 21 13.90 -2.00 11.49
CA GLY A 21 14.64 -1.07 12.34
C GLY A 21 16.15 -0.99 12.13
N THR A 22 16.79 -1.92 11.42
CA THR A 22 18.25 -1.92 11.30
C THR A 22 18.82 -2.11 9.89
N THR A 23 18.09 -2.71 8.97
CA THR A 23 18.54 -2.91 7.60
C THR A 23 17.46 -2.60 6.60
N SER A 24 17.62 -1.46 5.96
CA SER A 24 16.83 -1.03 4.81
C SER A 24 17.66 -1.17 3.54
N LEU A 25 17.01 -1.37 2.40
CA LEU A 25 17.70 -1.36 1.12
C LEU A 25 18.28 0.04 0.88
N MET A 26 19.61 0.13 0.77
CA MET A 26 20.35 1.37 0.52
C MET A 26 21.02 1.31 -0.84
N GLY A 27 20.31 1.35 -1.91
CA GLY A 27 20.92 1.23 -3.21
C GLY A 27 19.90 1.11 -4.30
N TYR A 28 20.34 0.67 -5.45
CA TYR A 28 19.49 0.52 -6.62
C TYR A 28 19.20 -0.96 -6.90
N LEU A 29 17.92 -1.30 -6.95
CA LEU A 29 17.43 -2.60 -7.42
C LEU A 29 16.62 -2.37 -8.68
N ASP A 30 17.08 -2.90 -9.79
CA ASP A 30 16.31 -3.02 -11.02
C ASP A 30 15.79 -4.46 -11.15
N GLY A 31 14.47 -4.62 -11.09
CA GLY A 31 13.83 -5.90 -11.32
C GLY A 31 13.85 -6.36 -12.78
N ASN A 32 14.29 -5.52 -13.71
CA ASN A 32 14.37 -5.83 -15.14
C ASN A 32 13.08 -6.45 -15.70
N ASN A 33 11.93 -5.96 -15.26
CA ASN A 33 10.60 -6.48 -15.56
C ASN A 33 10.35 -7.93 -15.13
N CYS A 34 11.18 -8.47 -14.23
CA CYS A 34 10.99 -9.79 -13.64
C CYS A 34 9.88 -9.79 -12.60
N SER A 35 9.42 -10.98 -12.25
CA SER A 35 8.41 -11.17 -11.22
C SER A 35 8.88 -12.10 -10.11
N ILE A 36 8.53 -11.73 -8.87
CA ILE A 36 8.65 -12.59 -7.70
C ILE A 36 7.27 -13.18 -7.43
N ARG A 37 7.19 -14.52 -7.42
CA ARG A 37 5.93 -15.26 -7.28
C ARG A 37 5.91 -16.10 -6.02
N ASN A 38 4.70 -16.48 -5.60
CA ASN A 38 4.47 -17.30 -4.39
C ASN A 38 5.04 -16.65 -3.11
N LEU A 39 5.05 -15.32 -3.06
CA LEU A 39 5.41 -14.62 -1.85
C LEU A 39 4.40 -14.96 -0.74
N ASN A 40 4.88 -15.45 0.38
CA ASN A 40 4.07 -15.73 1.55
C ASN A 40 4.77 -15.15 2.78
N ILE A 41 4.46 -13.90 3.08
CA ILE A 41 5.05 -13.16 4.19
C ILE A 41 4.00 -12.99 5.27
N SER A 42 4.36 -13.37 6.50
CA SER A 42 3.52 -13.10 7.67
C SER A 42 4.37 -12.72 8.88
N GLY A 43 3.90 -11.78 9.68
CA GLY A 43 4.62 -11.37 10.89
C GLY A 43 4.02 -10.18 11.60
N THR A 44 4.60 -9.88 12.77
CA THR A 44 4.19 -8.77 13.64
C THR A 44 5.22 -7.66 13.73
N THR A 45 6.36 -7.80 13.04
CA THR A 45 7.43 -6.79 13.03
C THR A 45 6.99 -5.51 12.31
N ALA A 46 7.57 -4.40 12.68
CA ALA A 46 7.32 -3.13 12.01
C ALA A 46 7.96 -3.14 10.60
N GLY A 47 7.14 -2.93 9.59
CA GLY A 47 7.55 -2.97 8.19
C GLY A 47 7.58 -4.39 7.62
N LEU A 48 6.53 -4.76 6.89
CA LEU A 48 6.43 -6.02 6.17
C LEU A 48 6.06 -5.77 4.71
N GLY A 49 6.75 -6.46 3.84
CA GLY A 49 6.63 -6.46 2.39
C GLY A 49 7.76 -7.32 1.84
N LEU A 50 7.90 -7.41 0.53
CA LEU A 50 9.10 -8.03 -0.04
C LEU A 50 10.36 -7.37 0.54
N PHE A 51 10.34 -6.05 0.71
CA PHE A 51 11.35 -5.27 1.44
C PHE A 51 10.75 -4.75 2.75
N CYS A 52 11.49 -4.92 3.84
CA CYS A 52 11.09 -4.34 5.13
C CYS A 52 11.02 -2.81 5.05
N ALA A 53 12.08 -2.20 4.52
CA ALA A 53 12.15 -0.76 4.28
C ALA A 53 13.10 -0.43 3.12
N LEU A 54 12.81 0.68 2.45
CA LEU A 54 13.68 1.33 1.49
C LEU A 54 14.21 2.63 2.09
N SER A 55 15.52 2.81 2.14
CA SER A 55 16.16 4.02 2.67
C SER A 55 16.02 5.21 1.75
N ALA A 56 16.22 6.39 2.29
CA ALA A 56 16.40 7.61 1.51
C ALA A 56 17.56 7.43 0.51
N GLY A 57 17.33 7.77 -0.76
CA GLY A 57 18.27 7.54 -1.85
C GLY A 57 18.25 6.12 -2.45
N GLY A 58 17.60 5.15 -1.80
CA GLY A 58 17.38 3.84 -2.39
C GLY A 58 16.32 3.86 -3.50
N THR A 59 16.43 2.96 -4.47
CA THR A 59 15.49 2.83 -5.57
C THR A 59 15.14 1.38 -5.84
N ILE A 60 13.86 1.10 -6.00
CA ILE A 60 13.32 -0.17 -6.51
C ILE A 60 12.58 0.14 -7.80
N SER A 61 12.93 -0.54 -8.89
CA SER A 61 12.30 -0.32 -10.19
C SER A 61 11.96 -1.61 -10.93
N ASN A 62 10.96 -1.53 -11.84
CA ASN A 62 10.67 -2.56 -12.84
C ASN A 62 10.44 -3.97 -12.24
N LEU A 63 9.68 -4.07 -11.16
CA LEU A 63 9.46 -5.31 -10.42
C LEU A 63 7.98 -5.62 -10.28
N SER A 64 7.60 -6.88 -10.45
CA SER A 64 6.26 -7.39 -10.17
C SER A 64 6.28 -8.39 -9.01
N VAL A 65 5.29 -8.30 -8.11
CA VAL A 65 5.22 -9.15 -6.91
C VAL A 65 3.87 -9.84 -6.82
N TYR A 66 3.86 -11.17 -6.61
CA TYR A 66 2.66 -12.02 -6.51
C TYR A 66 2.67 -12.83 -5.22
N GLY A 67 1.52 -12.95 -4.58
CA GLY A 67 1.37 -13.79 -3.38
C GLY A 67 0.55 -13.13 -2.27
N THR A 68 1.00 -13.27 -1.03
CA THR A 68 0.32 -12.71 0.15
C THR A 68 1.29 -12.07 1.14
N VAL A 69 0.88 -10.96 1.72
CA VAL A 69 1.59 -10.29 2.81
C VAL A 69 0.61 -10.04 3.95
N VAL A 70 0.90 -10.59 5.11
CA VAL A 70 0.08 -10.45 6.32
C VAL A 70 0.90 -9.77 7.41
N GLY A 71 0.57 -8.54 7.76
CA GLY A 71 1.36 -7.74 8.70
C GLY A 71 0.55 -7.03 9.77
N LYS A 72 1.28 -6.33 10.65
CA LYS A 72 0.70 -5.58 11.75
C LYS A 72 1.01 -4.08 11.72
N THR A 73 2.19 -3.71 11.28
CA THR A 73 2.63 -2.30 11.27
C THR A 73 3.38 -2.01 9.98
N TYR A 74 2.93 -1.06 9.19
CA TYR A 74 3.46 -0.74 7.86
C TYR A 74 3.57 -1.98 6.97
N THR A 75 2.46 -2.36 6.37
CA THR A 75 2.39 -3.55 5.52
C THR A 75 2.21 -3.14 4.07
N GLY A 76 3.10 -3.57 3.18
CA GLY A 76 2.99 -3.31 1.75
C GLY A 76 3.35 -4.53 0.92
N GLY A 77 2.84 -4.63 -0.29
CA GLY A 77 3.23 -5.72 -1.19
C GLY A 77 4.71 -5.68 -1.56
N ILE A 78 5.23 -4.49 -1.85
CA ILE A 78 6.63 -4.27 -2.21
C ILE A 78 7.45 -3.86 -0.99
N ALA A 79 7.05 -2.81 -0.27
CA ALA A 79 7.82 -2.33 0.88
C ALA A 79 6.92 -2.07 2.09
N GLY A 80 7.38 -2.41 3.30
CA GLY A 80 6.73 -1.99 4.53
C GLY A 80 6.79 -0.46 4.66
N ARG A 81 7.99 0.12 4.58
CA ARG A 81 8.20 1.58 4.56
C ARG A 81 9.04 2.00 3.36
N ASN A 82 8.62 3.05 2.68
CA ASN A 82 9.39 3.67 1.61
C ASN A 82 9.87 5.07 2.01
N LEU A 83 11.19 5.26 2.10
CA LEU A 83 11.83 6.56 2.26
C LEU A 83 12.59 6.98 0.99
N GLY A 84 12.71 6.09 0.01
CA GLY A 84 13.39 6.28 -1.27
C GLY A 84 12.43 6.43 -2.44
N THR A 85 12.72 5.74 -3.54
CA THR A 85 11.91 5.76 -4.75
C THR A 85 11.48 4.35 -5.16
N ILE A 86 10.18 4.13 -5.34
CA ILE A 86 9.62 2.93 -5.96
C ILE A 86 8.99 3.37 -7.27
N ILE A 87 9.47 2.81 -8.38
CA ILE A 87 9.07 3.25 -9.72
C ILE A 87 8.82 2.07 -10.67
N ASN A 88 7.78 2.18 -11.52
CA ASN A 88 7.42 1.15 -12.51
C ASN A 88 7.24 -0.24 -11.88
N CYS A 89 6.65 -0.32 -10.69
CA CYS A 89 6.47 -1.58 -9.98
C CYS A 89 5.00 -1.98 -9.92
N HIS A 90 4.74 -3.29 -9.95
CA HIS A 90 3.39 -3.84 -9.94
C HIS A 90 3.19 -4.78 -8.76
N ASN A 91 2.15 -4.55 -7.99
CA ASN A 91 1.74 -5.45 -6.92
C ASN A 91 0.53 -6.28 -7.36
N PHE A 92 0.66 -7.59 -7.34
CA PHE A 92 -0.41 -8.57 -7.50
C PHE A 92 -0.62 -9.38 -6.20
N ALA A 93 0.16 -9.09 -5.16
CA ALA A 93 0.00 -9.76 -3.88
C ALA A 93 -1.14 -9.15 -3.08
N ASN A 94 -1.93 -10.01 -2.41
CA ASN A 94 -2.94 -9.55 -1.46
C ASN A 94 -2.27 -9.12 -0.16
N VAL A 95 -2.67 -7.98 0.37
CA VAL A 95 -2.14 -7.41 1.61
C VAL A 95 -3.21 -7.43 2.70
N SER A 96 -2.94 -8.14 3.78
CA SER A 96 -3.79 -8.17 4.96
C SER A 96 -3.08 -7.51 6.15
N HIS A 97 -3.83 -6.69 6.90
CA HIS A 97 -3.28 -5.90 7.98
C HIS A 97 -4.13 -6.04 9.24
N SER A 98 -3.49 -6.16 10.40
CA SER A 98 -4.16 -6.43 11.67
C SER A 98 -3.87 -5.43 12.78
N GLY A 99 -3.37 -4.26 12.45
CA GLY A 99 -3.12 -3.21 13.43
C GLY A 99 -1.86 -2.39 13.17
N GLY A 100 -1.74 -1.18 13.68
CA GLY A 100 -0.58 -0.31 13.56
C GLY A 100 -0.80 0.90 12.65
N ASN A 101 0.15 1.19 11.76
CA ASN A 101 0.19 2.51 11.12
C ASN A 101 -0.36 2.58 9.70
N GLY A 102 -0.35 1.48 8.94
CA GLY A 102 -0.94 1.54 7.61
C GLY A 102 -0.63 0.36 6.70
N ALA A 103 -1.51 0.10 5.75
CA ALA A 103 -1.31 -0.89 4.71
C ALA A 103 -1.58 -0.33 3.32
N GLY A 104 -0.78 -0.75 2.35
CA GLY A 104 -0.95 -0.38 0.95
C GLY A 104 -0.45 -1.44 0.00
N GLY A 105 -0.92 -1.39 -1.23
CA GLY A 105 -0.50 -2.35 -2.25
C GLY A 105 0.99 -2.25 -2.58
N ILE A 106 1.52 -1.04 -2.63
CA ILE A 106 2.95 -0.79 -2.91
C ILE A 106 3.72 -0.62 -1.60
N ALA A 107 3.30 0.29 -0.72
CA ALA A 107 3.98 0.54 0.55
C ALA A 107 2.99 0.74 1.69
N GLY A 108 3.31 0.25 2.89
CA GLY A 108 2.53 0.51 4.10
C GLY A 108 2.61 1.98 4.52
N GLY A 109 3.81 2.52 4.59
CA GLY A 109 4.09 3.93 4.80
C GLY A 109 5.01 4.51 3.73
N ASN A 110 4.77 5.76 3.33
CA ASN A 110 5.55 6.46 2.32
C ASN A 110 5.99 7.83 2.80
N THR A 111 7.31 8.07 2.81
CA THR A 111 7.95 9.37 3.04
C THR A 111 8.72 9.80 1.77
N GLY A 112 8.95 8.88 0.86
CA GLY A 112 9.65 9.08 -0.41
C GLY A 112 8.71 9.21 -1.60
N SER A 113 9.11 8.65 -2.74
CA SER A 113 8.37 8.71 -4.00
C SER A 113 7.84 7.35 -4.44
N ILE A 114 6.59 7.29 -4.89
CA ILE A 114 5.98 6.15 -5.57
C ILE A 114 5.47 6.65 -6.92
N ILE A 115 6.05 6.14 -8.01
CA ILE A 115 5.83 6.69 -9.35
C ILE A 115 5.53 5.55 -10.33
N ASN A 116 4.53 5.74 -11.21
CA ASN A 116 4.15 4.75 -12.23
C ASN A 116 3.93 3.33 -11.67
N CYS A 117 3.34 3.22 -10.49
CA CYS A 117 3.12 1.94 -9.83
C CYS A 117 1.66 1.51 -9.89
N TYR A 118 1.43 0.20 -10.00
CA TYR A 118 0.09 -0.36 -10.14
C TYR A 118 -0.18 -1.39 -9.05
N ASN A 119 -1.36 -1.30 -8.43
CA ASN A 119 -1.84 -2.32 -7.50
C ASN A 119 -3.02 -3.08 -8.11
N TYR A 120 -2.92 -4.40 -8.13
CA TYR A 120 -3.97 -5.33 -8.54
C TYR A 120 -4.45 -6.21 -7.36
N GLY A 121 -3.65 -6.30 -6.30
CA GLY A 121 -3.96 -7.10 -5.12
C GLY A 121 -5.04 -6.48 -4.24
N GLU A 122 -5.81 -7.31 -3.56
CA GLU A 122 -6.74 -6.89 -2.52
C GLU A 122 -5.97 -6.34 -1.31
N ILE A 123 -6.42 -5.21 -0.77
CA ILE A 123 -5.90 -4.61 0.46
C ILE A 123 -6.99 -4.63 1.51
N LYS A 124 -6.77 -5.31 2.63
CA LYS A 124 -7.77 -5.40 3.70
C LYS A 124 -7.18 -5.27 5.09
N THR A 125 -7.99 -4.76 6.00
CA THR A 125 -7.68 -4.76 7.42
C THR A 125 -8.76 -5.46 8.24
N THR A 126 -8.34 -6.05 9.34
CA THR A 126 -9.24 -6.61 10.36
C THR A 126 -9.35 -5.72 11.59
N ASP A 127 -8.58 -4.64 11.66
CA ASP A 127 -8.57 -3.70 12.80
C ASP A 127 -9.41 -2.44 12.51
N LYS A 128 -9.92 -1.83 13.59
CA LYS A 128 -10.85 -0.70 13.54
C LYS A 128 -10.19 0.69 13.45
N LYS A 129 -8.86 0.79 13.47
CA LYS A 129 -8.15 2.08 13.55
C LYS A 129 -7.11 2.29 12.44
N GLU A 130 -7.27 1.62 11.34
CA GLU A 130 -6.22 1.52 10.32
C GLU A 130 -6.36 2.55 9.20
N LYS A 131 -5.23 2.78 8.56
CA LYS A 131 -5.06 3.63 7.40
C LYS A 131 -4.69 2.73 6.24
N ILE A 132 -5.60 2.54 5.32
CA ILE A 132 -5.35 1.64 4.20
C ILE A 132 -5.61 2.33 2.87
N GLY A 133 -4.74 2.06 1.91
CA GLY A 133 -4.85 2.61 0.57
C GLY A 133 -4.42 1.62 -0.49
N GLY A 134 -4.96 1.76 -1.68
CA GLY A 134 -4.60 0.89 -2.79
C GLY A 134 -3.12 0.97 -3.16
N ILE A 135 -2.49 2.13 -2.98
CA ILE A 135 -1.05 2.34 -3.22
C ILE A 135 -0.29 2.45 -1.90
N THR A 136 -0.69 3.33 -0.99
CA THR A 136 -0.06 3.44 0.34
C THR A 136 -1.08 3.71 1.44
N GLY A 137 -0.88 3.08 2.60
CA GLY A 137 -1.74 3.31 3.75
C GLY A 137 -1.54 4.68 4.37
N LEU A 138 -0.29 5.06 4.59
CA LEU A 138 0.08 6.30 5.23
C LEU A 138 1.07 7.09 4.38
N GLY A 139 0.68 8.30 3.97
CA GLY A 139 1.58 9.31 3.45
C GLY A 139 2.14 10.16 4.59
N GLU A 140 3.45 10.25 4.70
CA GLU A 140 4.17 11.06 5.68
C GLU A 140 4.82 12.27 4.99
N THR A 141 5.53 13.09 5.72
CA THR A 141 6.14 14.34 5.22
C THR A 141 6.96 14.13 3.93
N ASN A 142 6.73 14.98 2.95
CA ASN A 142 7.38 14.95 1.61
C ASN A 142 7.02 13.74 0.73
N SER A 143 5.99 12.99 1.08
CA SER A 143 5.50 11.89 0.27
C SER A 143 5.04 12.36 -1.11
N LYS A 144 5.47 11.66 -2.15
CA LYS A 144 5.09 11.90 -3.53
C LYS A 144 4.49 10.64 -4.14
N ILE A 145 3.30 10.75 -4.71
CA ILE A 145 2.60 9.64 -5.35
C ILE A 145 2.10 10.14 -6.70
N GLU A 146 2.66 9.61 -7.78
CA GLU A 146 2.39 10.10 -9.13
C GLU A 146 2.13 8.96 -10.12
N ASN A 147 1.20 9.20 -11.03
CA ASN A 147 0.89 8.29 -12.15
C ASN A 147 0.61 6.85 -11.67
N CYS A 148 0.02 6.70 -10.48
CA CYS A 148 -0.25 5.39 -9.90
C CYS A 148 -1.70 4.98 -10.14
N ILE A 149 -1.93 3.66 -10.31
CA ILE A 149 -3.26 3.13 -10.55
C ILE A 149 -3.56 2.01 -9.55
N ASN A 150 -4.71 2.08 -8.92
CA ASN A 150 -5.25 1.00 -8.12
C ASN A 150 -6.39 0.29 -8.84
N TYR A 151 -6.25 -1.01 -9.05
CA TYR A 151 -7.29 -1.91 -9.55
C TYR A 151 -7.84 -2.83 -8.45
N GLY A 152 -7.06 -3.03 -7.38
CA GLY A 152 -7.44 -3.90 -6.27
C GLY A 152 -8.50 -3.27 -5.36
N SER A 153 -9.35 -4.09 -4.78
CA SER A 153 -10.29 -3.64 -3.75
C SER A 153 -9.57 -3.22 -2.46
N VAL A 154 -10.11 -2.21 -1.79
CA VAL A 154 -9.60 -1.73 -0.50
C VAL A 154 -10.72 -1.82 0.53
N THR A 155 -10.56 -2.69 1.52
CA THR A 155 -11.56 -2.91 2.57
C THR A 155 -10.98 -2.55 3.93
N GLY A 156 -11.50 -1.46 4.52
CA GLY A 156 -11.04 -0.94 5.80
C GLY A 156 -12.18 -0.54 6.72
N TYR A 157 -11.84 -0.20 7.95
CA TYR A 157 -12.82 0.31 8.90
C TYR A 157 -12.80 1.84 8.95
N ILE A 158 -11.63 2.44 9.10
CA ILE A 158 -11.42 3.90 9.13
C ILE A 158 -10.27 4.23 8.17
N ASN A 159 -10.38 5.38 7.46
CA ASN A 159 -9.37 5.88 6.53
C ASN A 159 -9.02 4.88 5.40
N ALA A 160 -10.03 4.42 4.67
CA ALA A 160 -9.83 3.61 3.47
C ALA A 160 -9.86 4.50 2.21
N GLY A 161 -8.77 4.54 1.48
CA GLY A 161 -8.63 5.33 0.25
C GLY A 161 -8.20 4.51 -0.95
N GLY A 162 -8.70 4.87 -2.13
CA GLY A 162 -8.37 4.15 -3.36
C GLY A 162 -6.88 4.22 -3.72
N ILE A 163 -6.23 5.31 -3.38
CA ILE A 163 -4.78 5.53 -3.56
C ILE A 163 -4.09 5.63 -2.20
N VAL A 164 -4.56 6.51 -1.32
CA VAL A 164 -3.93 6.76 -0.01
C VAL A 164 -4.97 6.71 1.11
N GLY A 165 -4.68 5.97 2.18
CA GLY A 165 -5.54 5.92 3.36
C GLY A 165 -5.54 7.24 4.12
N GLU A 166 -4.39 7.70 4.55
CA GLU A 166 -4.25 8.97 5.27
C GLU A 166 -2.98 9.71 4.87
N ASN A 167 -3.09 11.02 4.69
CA ASN A 167 -1.95 11.93 4.55
C ASN A 167 -1.84 12.80 5.81
N GLN A 168 -0.73 12.70 6.51
CA GLN A 168 -0.52 13.41 7.78
C GLN A 168 0.15 14.79 7.65
N SER A 169 0.60 15.15 6.46
CA SER A 169 1.31 16.40 6.22
C SER A 169 0.76 17.16 5.02
N LYS A 170 0.81 18.48 5.07
CA LYS A 170 0.45 19.35 3.94
C LYS A 170 1.45 19.29 2.77
N ALA A 171 2.65 18.77 2.99
CA ALA A 171 3.71 18.66 1.99
C ALA A 171 3.66 17.34 1.19
N ILE A 172 2.49 16.74 1.06
CA ILE A 172 2.28 15.50 0.32
C ILE A 172 1.60 15.81 -1.00
N HIS A 173 2.10 15.23 -2.08
CA HIS A 173 1.54 15.38 -3.42
C HIS A 173 0.99 14.06 -3.94
N VAL A 174 -0.29 14.06 -4.33
CA VAL A 174 -0.94 12.95 -5.03
C VAL A 174 -1.42 13.47 -6.37
N GLN A 175 -0.78 13.02 -7.45
CA GLN A 175 -1.01 13.58 -8.79
C GLN A 175 -1.18 12.50 -9.86
N ASN A 176 -2.09 12.74 -10.81
CA ASN A 176 -2.34 11.86 -11.96
C ASN A 176 -2.63 10.41 -11.57
N CYS A 177 -3.28 10.17 -10.44
CA CYS A 177 -3.59 8.83 -9.96
C CYS A 177 -5.02 8.43 -10.28
N ILE A 178 -5.24 7.14 -10.54
CA ILE A 178 -6.56 6.62 -10.89
C ILE A 178 -6.89 5.44 -9.97
N ASN A 179 -8.10 5.45 -9.42
CA ASN A 179 -8.65 4.29 -8.72
C ASN A 179 -9.75 3.65 -9.56
N PHE A 180 -9.66 2.35 -9.79
CA PHE A 180 -10.68 1.49 -10.37
C PHE A 180 -11.22 0.46 -9.37
N GLY A 181 -10.53 0.26 -8.26
CA GLY A 181 -10.93 -0.71 -7.23
C GLY A 181 -12.10 -0.21 -6.40
N THR A 182 -12.95 -1.13 -5.94
CA THR A 182 -14.00 -0.85 -4.97
C THR A 182 -13.38 -0.53 -3.61
N ILE A 183 -13.85 0.55 -2.98
CA ILE A 183 -13.42 0.96 -1.66
C ILE A 183 -14.58 0.77 -0.69
N SER A 184 -14.38 -0.01 0.37
CA SER A 184 -15.41 -0.24 1.38
C SER A 184 -14.89 0.02 2.80
N GLY A 185 -15.77 0.54 3.65
CA GLY A 185 -15.45 0.83 5.04
C GLY A 185 -16.58 1.52 5.79
N THR A 186 -16.30 2.03 7.00
CA THR A 186 -17.34 2.62 7.87
C THR A 186 -17.15 4.11 8.14
N GLN A 187 -15.92 4.61 8.13
CA GLN A 187 -15.63 6.02 8.42
C GLN A 187 -14.49 6.53 7.56
N ARG A 188 -14.61 7.77 7.06
CA ARG A 188 -13.60 8.45 6.25
C ARG A 188 -13.12 7.58 5.10
N ILE A 189 -13.99 7.38 4.14
CA ILE A 189 -13.73 6.60 2.95
C ILE A 189 -13.62 7.55 1.77
N GLY A 190 -12.59 7.39 0.97
CA GLY A 190 -12.37 8.24 -0.19
C GLY A 190 -11.94 7.46 -1.42
N GLY A 191 -12.51 7.79 -2.57
CA GLY A 191 -12.15 7.17 -3.84
C GLY A 191 -10.66 7.33 -4.23
N ILE A 192 -10.02 8.41 -3.77
CA ILE A 192 -8.59 8.68 -3.97
C ILE A 192 -7.88 8.71 -2.60
N VAL A 193 -8.20 9.64 -1.73
CA VAL A 193 -7.61 9.78 -0.41
C VAL A 193 -8.72 9.86 0.64
N ALA A 194 -8.64 9.07 1.70
CA ALA A 194 -9.67 9.02 2.72
C ALA A 194 -9.59 10.19 3.71
N ASN A 195 -8.39 10.55 4.14
CA ASN A 195 -8.15 11.67 5.05
C ASN A 195 -6.90 12.44 4.64
N THR A 196 -7.05 13.72 4.34
CA THR A 196 -5.94 14.51 3.81
C THR A 196 -6.01 15.99 4.17
N ALA A 197 -4.85 16.59 4.34
CA ALA A 197 -4.62 18.03 4.30
C ALA A 197 -3.77 18.44 3.08
N SER A 198 -3.58 17.56 2.11
CA SER A 198 -2.58 17.61 1.05
C SER A 198 -3.16 18.07 -0.29
N LEU A 199 -2.28 18.40 -1.23
CA LEU A 199 -2.65 18.71 -2.61
C LEU A 199 -2.93 17.42 -3.38
N ILE A 200 -4.13 17.34 -3.96
CA ILE A 200 -4.58 16.25 -4.84
C ILE A 200 -4.88 16.88 -6.20
N GLU A 201 -4.19 16.44 -7.24
CA GLU A 201 -4.32 17.02 -8.58
C GLU A 201 -4.53 15.95 -9.64
N LYS A 202 -5.44 16.21 -10.58
CA LYS A 202 -5.67 15.37 -11.76
C LYS A 202 -5.87 13.89 -11.43
N CYS A 203 -6.52 13.60 -10.30
CA CYS A 203 -6.83 12.24 -9.89
C CYS A 203 -8.27 11.89 -10.23
N ILE A 204 -8.51 10.63 -10.60
CA ILE A 204 -9.81 10.13 -11.04
C ILE A 204 -10.19 8.91 -10.21
N ASN A 205 -11.40 8.91 -9.65
CA ASN A 205 -11.99 7.71 -9.08
C ASN A 205 -13.06 7.15 -10.03
N ASN A 206 -12.82 5.94 -10.52
CA ASN A 206 -13.76 5.16 -11.33
C ASN A 206 -14.27 3.90 -10.60
N GLY A 207 -13.79 3.67 -9.38
CA GLY A 207 -14.25 2.56 -8.54
C GLY A 207 -15.41 2.97 -7.64
N ASP A 208 -16.18 1.99 -7.20
CA ASP A 208 -17.27 2.20 -6.26
C ASP A 208 -16.74 2.55 -4.86
N VAL A 209 -17.46 3.41 -4.16
CA VAL A 209 -17.18 3.78 -2.77
C VAL A 209 -18.37 3.40 -1.91
N GLU A 210 -18.21 2.35 -1.10
CA GLU A 210 -19.26 1.75 -0.31
C GLU A 210 -19.07 2.02 1.18
N THR A 211 -20.09 2.58 1.84
CA THR A 211 -20.09 2.70 3.29
C THR A 211 -20.82 1.51 3.91
N CYS A 212 -20.14 0.69 4.67
CA CYS A 212 -20.78 -0.32 5.52
C CYS A 212 -21.44 0.40 6.70
N LEU A 213 -22.71 0.79 6.56
CA LEU A 213 -23.51 1.24 7.68
C LEU A 213 -23.70 0.06 8.63
N LEU A 214 -23.19 0.17 9.86
CA LEU A 214 -23.66 -0.68 10.94
C LEU A 214 -25.15 -0.39 11.14
N TYR A 215 -25.99 -1.32 10.76
CA TYR A 215 -27.42 -1.25 11.00
C TYR A 215 -27.64 -1.21 12.51
N THR A 216 -27.82 -0.04 13.08
CA THR A 216 -28.36 0.08 14.42
C THR A 216 -29.84 -0.26 14.30
N SER A 217 -30.26 -1.31 14.98
CA SER A 217 -31.67 -1.70 15.06
C SER A 217 -32.54 -0.46 15.33
N PRO A 218 -33.73 -0.36 14.71
CA PRO A 218 -34.62 0.76 14.96
C PRO A 218 -34.85 0.93 16.45
N SER A 219 -34.82 2.17 16.90
CA SER A 219 -35.16 2.51 18.28
C SER A 219 -36.56 1.98 18.63
N PRO A 220 -36.77 1.38 19.84
CA PRO A 220 -38.08 0.91 20.26
C PRO A 220 -39.16 2.00 20.44
N ARG A 221 -38.93 3.20 19.95
CA ARG A 221 -39.87 4.35 20.10
C ARG A 221 -40.80 4.56 18.93
N ASP A 222 -40.70 3.76 17.89
CA ASP A 222 -41.56 3.89 16.70
C ASP A 222 -42.59 2.75 16.58
N SER A 223 -43.04 2.25 17.71
CA SER A 223 -44.20 1.33 17.79
C SER A 223 -45.30 1.91 18.64
#